data_159d708410d00fe1ff27e920dd099d1c
#
_entry.id   159d708410d00fe1ff27e920dd099d1c
#
_cell.length_a   1.000
_cell.length_b   1.000
_cell.length_c   1.000
_cell.angle_alpha   90.00
_cell.angle_beta   90.00
_cell.angle_gamma   90.00
#
_symmetry.space_group_name_H-M   'P 1'
#
loop_
_entity.id
_entity.type
_entity.pdbx_description
1 polymer ?
#
loop_
_entity_poly.entity_id
_entity_poly.type
_entity_poly.pdbx_seq_one_letter_code
_entity_poly.pdbx_strand_id
1 'polypeptide(L)'
;MTTFHERRLTLNIEITLRLATQSDLPKLEWYGQYTHFRAVYRRTFQEMEHGNRLMILADCQDFPIGQVFVQLRSREKRVAQDQQRAYLYSLRVMEMFRGCGIGTQLVQEAEAMVSAMGYTWTTIAAAKTNPKARRLYERMGYVIFAEDAGEWSYTDHRGIVQFVHEPCWLLEKAIGVR
;
A
#
# COMPACT_ATOMS: atom_id res chain seq x y z
N MET A 1 -27.86 -40.10 20.57
CA MET A 1 -26.90 -38.98 20.71
C MET A 1 -26.06 -38.91 19.42
N THR A 2 -26.24 -37.89 18.62
CA THR A 2 -25.46 -37.71 17.38
C THR A 2 -24.12 -37.08 17.75
N THR A 3 -23.06 -37.87 17.57
CA THR A 3 -21.69 -37.42 17.83
C THR A 3 -21.28 -36.51 16.66
N PHE A 4 -21.14 -35.21 16.90
CA PHE A 4 -20.58 -34.30 15.91
C PHE A 4 -19.05 -34.52 15.81
N HIS A 5 -18.57 -34.92 14.65
CA HIS A 5 -17.13 -35.00 14.39
C HIS A 5 -16.64 -33.65 13.84
N GLU A 6 -15.77 -32.98 14.56
CA GLU A 6 -15.03 -31.82 14.07
C GLU A 6 -14.06 -32.31 12.98
N ARG A 7 -14.14 -31.71 11.77
CA ARG A 7 -13.21 -31.97 10.68
C ARG A 7 -12.49 -30.68 10.32
N ARG A 8 -11.18 -30.68 10.44
CA ARG A 8 -10.33 -29.55 10.02
C ARG A 8 -9.85 -29.76 8.60
N LEU A 9 -9.94 -28.71 7.79
CA LEU A 9 -9.39 -28.66 6.45
C LEU A 9 -8.32 -27.56 6.41
N THR A 10 -7.19 -27.84 5.77
CA THR A 10 -6.17 -26.82 5.47
C THR A 10 -6.25 -26.50 3.99
N LEU A 11 -6.33 -25.22 3.67
CA LEU A 11 -6.31 -24.71 2.29
C LEU A 11 -4.98 -24.00 2.06
N ASN A 12 -4.28 -24.36 0.99
CA ASN A 12 -3.13 -23.62 0.50
C ASN A 12 -3.61 -22.69 -0.60
N ILE A 13 -3.37 -21.38 -0.40
CA ILE A 13 -3.75 -20.32 -1.34
C ILE A 13 -2.46 -19.72 -1.89
N GLU A 14 -2.32 -19.74 -3.22
CA GLU A 14 -1.23 -19.06 -3.91
C GLU A 14 -1.56 -17.58 -4.06
N ILE A 15 -0.60 -16.72 -3.73
CA ILE A 15 -0.70 -15.27 -3.86
C ILE A 15 0.47 -14.78 -4.69
N THR A 16 0.18 -14.07 -5.76
CA THR A 16 1.18 -13.46 -6.64
C THR A 16 1.31 -11.97 -6.35
N LEU A 17 2.53 -11.49 -6.15
CA LEU A 17 2.81 -10.04 -6.10
C LEU A 17 3.11 -9.56 -7.52
N ARG A 18 2.37 -8.57 -7.98
CA ARG A 18 2.49 -8.05 -9.34
C ARG A 18 2.08 -6.57 -9.45
N LEU A 19 2.48 -5.92 -10.51
CA LEU A 19 1.93 -4.61 -10.86
C LEU A 19 0.46 -4.72 -11.27
N ALA A 20 -0.29 -3.65 -10.99
CA ALA A 20 -1.67 -3.52 -11.43
C ALA A 20 -1.77 -3.42 -12.94
N THR A 21 -2.87 -3.94 -13.47
CA THR A 21 -3.33 -3.74 -14.84
C THR A 21 -4.62 -2.90 -14.83
N GLN A 22 -5.02 -2.39 -15.98
CA GLN A 22 -6.25 -1.61 -16.09
C GLN A 22 -7.49 -2.40 -15.64
N SER A 23 -7.52 -3.72 -15.85
CA SER A 23 -8.62 -4.59 -15.44
C SER A 23 -8.73 -4.80 -13.94
N ASP A 24 -7.70 -4.44 -13.16
CA ASP A 24 -7.73 -4.53 -11.71
C ASP A 24 -8.47 -3.35 -11.06
N LEU A 25 -8.54 -2.19 -11.73
CA LEU A 25 -9.06 -0.96 -11.13
C LEU A 25 -10.46 -1.10 -10.52
N PRO A 26 -11.44 -1.75 -11.18
CA PRO A 26 -12.74 -1.99 -10.56
C PRO A 26 -12.66 -2.94 -9.35
N LYS A 27 -11.75 -3.92 -9.40
CA LYS A 27 -11.57 -4.91 -8.33
C LYS A 27 -10.98 -4.29 -7.04
N LEU A 28 -10.21 -3.18 -7.16
CA LEU A 28 -9.66 -2.44 -6.02
C LEU A 28 -10.73 -1.76 -5.16
N GLU A 29 -11.96 -1.66 -5.64
CA GLU A 29 -13.08 -1.15 -4.86
C GLU A 29 -13.57 -2.12 -3.79
N TRP A 30 -13.11 -3.37 -3.80
CA TRP A 30 -13.43 -4.43 -2.85
C TRP A 30 -14.90 -4.48 -2.48
N TYR A 31 -15.74 -4.84 -3.47
CA TYR A 31 -17.21 -4.96 -3.30
C TYR A 31 -17.89 -3.67 -2.82
N GLY A 32 -17.35 -2.50 -3.20
CA GLY A 32 -17.92 -1.20 -2.87
C GLY A 32 -17.29 -0.50 -1.67
N GLN A 33 -16.46 -1.19 -0.88
CA GLN A 33 -15.82 -0.60 0.30
C GLN A 33 -14.97 0.63 -0.04
N TYR A 34 -14.32 0.65 -1.22
CA TYR A 34 -13.43 1.71 -1.67
C TYR A 34 -13.88 2.39 -2.96
N THR A 35 -15.17 2.34 -3.29
CA THR A 35 -15.73 3.01 -4.47
C THR A 35 -15.43 4.51 -4.49
N HIS A 36 -15.37 5.15 -3.32
CA HIS A 36 -15.02 6.56 -3.19
C HIS A 36 -13.61 6.89 -3.69
N PHE A 37 -12.69 5.91 -3.81
CA PHE A 37 -11.37 6.08 -4.37
C PHE A 37 -11.26 5.73 -5.88
N ARG A 38 -12.35 5.43 -6.57
CA ARG A 38 -12.34 5.07 -8.00
C ARG A 38 -11.57 6.06 -8.88
N ALA A 39 -11.79 7.36 -8.67
CA ALA A 39 -11.09 8.40 -9.43
C ALA A 39 -9.58 8.44 -9.07
N VAL A 40 -9.25 8.21 -7.80
CA VAL A 40 -7.86 8.13 -7.32
C VAL A 40 -7.15 6.94 -7.97
N TYR A 41 -7.78 5.75 -8.02
CA TYR A 41 -7.17 4.56 -8.64
C TYR A 41 -6.88 4.79 -10.12
N ARG A 42 -7.83 5.36 -10.88
CA ARG A 42 -7.63 5.69 -12.31
C ARG A 42 -6.47 6.65 -12.51
N ARG A 43 -6.42 7.72 -11.73
CA ARG A 43 -5.33 8.70 -11.79
C ARG A 43 -3.99 8.08 -11.43
N THR A 44 -3.93 7.29 -10.35
CA THR A 44 -2.70 6.62 -9.92
C THR A 44 -2.19 5.65 -10.99
N PHE A 45 -3.09 4.93 -11.66
CA PHE A 45 -2.75 4.04 -12.76
C PHE A 45 -2.17 4.81 -13.96
N GLN A 46 -2.80 5.91 -14.36
CA GLN A 46 -2.26 6.80 -15.41
C GLN A 46 -0.87 7.32 -15.05
N GLU A 47 -0.67 7.74 -13.80
CA GLU A 47 0.65 8.18 -13.32
C GLU A 47 1.67 7.02 -13.31
N MET A 48 1.25 5.77 -13.10
CA MET A 48 2.09 4.59 -13.23
C MET A 48 2.51 4.37 -14.69
N GLU A 49 1.61 4.51 -15.65
CA GLU A 49 1.93 4.42 -17.10
C GLU A 49 2.96 5.48 -17.51
N HIS A 50 2.98 6.64 -16.85
CA HIS A 50 3.97 7.71 -17.07
C HIS A 50 5.26 7.54 -16.21
N GLY A 51 5.40 6.46 -15.46
CA GLY A 51 6.59 6.19 -14.66
C GLY A 51 6.73 7.05 -13.38
N ASN A 52 5.65 7.66 -12.91
CA ASN A 52 5.67 8.49 -11.70
C ASN A 52 5.23 7.74 -10.43
N ARG A 53 4.55 6.60 -10.60
CA ARG A 53 4.04 5.77 -9.50
C ARG A 53 4.17 4.29 -9.81
N LEU A 54 4.01 3.46 -8.77
CA LEU A 54 3.79 2.02 -8.88
C LEU A 54 2.52 1.66 -8.13
N MET A 55 1.76 0.71 -8.65
CA MET A 55 0.63 0.07 -7.98
C MET A 55 0.94 -1.43 -7.90
N ILE A 56 1.33 -1.90 -6.72
CA ILE A 56 1.70 -3.29 -6.47
C ILE A 56 0.55 -3.98 -5.76
N LEU A 57 0.15 -5.12 -6.27
CA LEU A 57 -0.99 -5.90 -5.79
C LEU A 57 -0.54 -7.24 -5.25
N ALA A 58 -1.20 -7.72 -4.22
CA ALA A 58 -1.22 -9.12 -3.83
C ALA A 58 -2.46 -9.76 -4.46
N ASP A 59 -2.24 -10.53 -5.50
CA ASP A 59 -3.28 -11.17 -6.32
C ASP A 59 -3.55 -12.59 -5.85
N CYS A 60 -4.80 -12.92 -5.68
CA CYS A 60 -5.28 -14.27 -5.42
C CYS A 60 -6.32 -14.63 -6.47
N GLN A 61 -5.98 -15.54 -7.37
CA GLN A 61 -6.88 -16.03 -8.42
C GLN A 61 -7.54 -14.88 -9.22
N ASP A 62 -6.72 -13.97 -9.74
CA ASP A 62 -7.13 -12.80 -10.52
C ASP A 62 -8.00 -11.79 -9.73
N PHE A 63 -7.86 -11.77 -8.41
CA PHE A 63 -8.50 -10.79 -7.53
C PHE A 63 -7.50 -10.18 -6.55
N PRO A 64 -7.34 -8.82 -6.49
CA PRO A 64 -6.42 -8.14 -5.59
C PRO A 64 -6.94 -8.17 -4.15
N ILE A 65 -6.30 -8.96 -3.29
CA ILE A 65 -6.60 -9.08 -1.87
C ILE A 65 -5.76 -8.15 -1.00
N GLY A 66 -4.74 -7.51 -1.58
CA GLY A 66 -3.89 -6.54 -0.95
C GLY A 66 -3.24 -5.62 -1.97
N GLN A 67 -2.80 -4.46 -1.50
CA GLN A 67 -2.15 -3.45 -2.34
C GLN A 67 -1.16 -2.62 -1.55
N VAL A 68 -0.16 -2.08 -2.22
CA VAL A 68 0.66 -0.93 -1.82
C VAL A 68 0.97 -0.09 -3.05
N PHE A 69 0.90 1.23 -2.91
CA PHE A 69 1.26 2.16 -3.97
C PHE A 69 2.57 2.85 -3.62
N VAL A 70 3.31 3.23 -4.65
CA VAL A 70 4.57 3.94 -4.48
C VAL A 70 4.52 5.24 -5.30
N GLN A 71 4.86 6.34 -4.66
CA GLN A 71 5.08 7.62 -5.31
C GLN A 71 6.59 7.83 -5.48
N LEU A 72 7.03 7.96 -6.72
CA LEU A 72 8.45 8.10 -7.08
C LEU A 72 8.90 9.56 -7.05
N ARG A 73 7.96 10.50 -7.28
CA ARG A 73 8.22 11.95 -7.31
C ARG A 73 7.16 12.70 -6.53
N SER A 74 7.56 13.71 -5.76
CA SER A 74 6.67 14.61 -5.05
C SER A 74 7.23 16.04 -5.03
N ARG A 75 6.35 17.02 -4.87
CA ARG A 75 6.76 18.40 -4.55
C ARG A 75 7.39 18.47 -3.16
N GLU A 76 6.96 17.61 -2.27
CA GLU A 76 7.49 17.46 -0.92
C GLU A 76 8.63 16.44 -0.90
N LYS A 77 9.86 16.94 -1.04
CA LYS A 77 11.07 16.12 -1.18
C LYS A 77 11.38 15.26 0.04
N ARG A 78 10.92 15.62 1.24
CA ARG A 78 11.12 14.81 2.44
C ARG A 78 10.33 13.49 2.37
N VAL A 79 9.25 13.44 1.58
CA VAL A 79 8.40 12.26 1.42
C VAL A 79 8.83 11.44 0.22
N ALA A 80 8.96 12.08 -0.96
CA ALA A 80 9.44 11.41 -2.16
C ALA A 80 10.33 12.36 -2.97
N GLN A 81 11.52 11.89 -3.35
CA GLN A 81 12.49 12.63 -4.13
C GLN A 81 13.08 11.71 -5.19
N ASP A 82 12.97 12.12 -6.47
CA ASP A 82 13.46 11.36 -7.62
C ASP A 82 14.88 10.79 -7.41
N GLN A 83 15.07 9.51 -7.73
CA GLN A 83 16.31 8.74 -7.61
C GLN A 83 16.91 8.65 -6.21
N GLN A 84 16.25 9.17 -5.18
CA GLN A 84 16.75 9.11 -3.81
C GLN A 84 15.74 8.47 -2.86
N ARG A 85 14.49 8.95 -2.86
CA ARG A 85 13.48 8.61 -1.86
C ARG A 85 12.14 8.31 -2.53
N ALA A 86 11.60 7.12 -2.28
CA ALA A 86 10.28 6.71 -2.74
C ALA A 86 9.30 6.63 -1.57
N TYR A 87 8.07 7.10 -1.78
CA TYR A 87 7.02 7.10 -0.75
C TYR A 87 6.03 5.97 -0.96
N LEU A 88 5.94 5.08 0.05
CA LEU A 88 4.97 4.00 0.09
C LEU A 88 3.68 4.49 0.77
N TYR A 89 2.54 4.24 0.15
CA TYR A 89 1.24 4.66 0.67
C TYR A 89 0.14 3.68 0.27
N SER A 90 -1.05 3.88 0.80
CA SER A 90 -2.22 3.02 0.50
C SER A 90 -1.99 1.52 0.75
N LEU A 91 -1.13 1.15 1.71
CA LEU A 91 -0.99 -0.24 2.11
C LEU A 91 -2.30 -0.75 2.71
N ARG A 92 -2.91 -1.72 2.05
CA ARG A 92 -4.16 -2.36 2.49
C ARG A 92 -4.10 -3.86 2.23
N VAL A 93 -4.69 -4.61 3.14
CA VAL A 93 -4.93 -6.07 2.98
C VAL A 93 -6.35 -6.33 3.42
N MET A 94 -7.11 -7.09 2.63
CA MET A 94 -8.48 -7.50 2.96
C MET A 94 -8.50 -8.15 4.34
N GLU A 95 -9.52 -7.88 5.12
CA GLU A 95 -9.57 -8.23 6.54
C GLU A 95 -9.33 -9.72 6.79
N MET A 96 -9.97 -10.58 6.01
CA MET A 96 -9.84 -12.03 6.13
C MET A 96 -8.43 -12.58 5.84
N PHE A 97 -7.57 -11.79 5.18
CA PHE A 97 -6.18 -12.16 4.85
C PHE A 97 -5.14 -11.43 5.73
N ARG A 98 -5.58 -10.64 6.71
CA ARG A 98 -4.67 -9.97 7.64
C ARG A 98 -4.02 -10.99 8.59
N GLY A 99 -2.82 -10.67 9.05
CA GLY A 99 -2.05 -11.57 9.92
C GLY A 99 -1.29 -12.67 9.20
N CYS A 100 -1.47 -12.83 7.88
CA CYS A 100 -0.79 -13.85 7.06
C CYS A 100 0.54 -13.36 6.44
N GLY A 101 1.04 -12.19 6.85
CA GLY A 101 2.31 -11.64 6.34
C GLY A 101 2.22 -10.88 5.01
N ILE A 102 1.04 -10.83 4.35
CA ILE A 102 0.87 -10.21 3.02
C ILE A 102 1.31 -8.74 3.01
N GLY A 103 0.96 -7.97 4.05
CA GLY A 103 1.37 -6.56 4.14
C GLY A 103 2.88 -6.40 4.20
N THR A 104 3.58 -7.28 4.91
CA THR A 104 5.05 -7.32 4.97
C THR A 104 5.64 -7.61 3.59
N GLN A 105 5.11 -8.62 2.89
CA GLN A 105 5.57 -9.00 1.55
C GLN A 105 5.35 -7.87 0.54
N LEU A 106 4.20 -7.18 0.57
CA LEU A 106 3.92 -6.03 -0.28
C LEU A 106 4.93 -4.89 -0.09
N VAL A 107 5.28 -4.57 1.16
CA VAL A 107 6.29 -3.54 1.45
C VAL A 107 7.67 -3.98 0.98
N GLN A 108 8.07 -5.23 1.24
CA GLN A 108 9.35 -5.77 0.78
C GLN A 108 9.47 -5.78 -0.75
N GLU A 109 8.40 -6.14 -1.46
CA GLU A 109 8.35 -6.08 -2.92
C GLU A 109 8.50 -4.65 -3.43
N ALA A 110 7.79 -3.68 -2.80
CA ALA A 110 7.94 -2.28 -3.14
C ALA A 110 9.38 -1.79 -2.91
N GLU A 111 10.02 -2.15 -1.79
CA GLU A 111 11.42 -1.82 -1.50
C GLU A 111 12.36 -2.42 -2.56
N ALA A 112 12.16 -3.68 -2.94
CA ALA A 112 12.96 -4.35 -3.95
C ALA A 112 12.84 -3.67 -5.31
N MET A 113 11.61 -3.35 -5.74
CA MET A 113 11.37 -2.68 -7.02
C MET A 113 12.02 -1.30 -7.09
N VAL A 114 11.84 -0.46 -6.07
CA VAL A 114 12.41 0.89 -6.09
C VAL A 114 13.94 0.86 -5.90
N SER A 115 14.48 -0.10 -5.14
CA SER A 115 15.92 -0.33 -5.05
C SER A 115 16.53 -0.69 -6.40
N ALA A 116 15.87 -1.57 -7.17
CA ALA A 116 16.27 -1.91 -8.53
C ALA A 116 16.21 -0.70 -9.51
N MET A 117 15.37 0.30 -9.20
CA MET A 117 15.29 1.57 -9.91
C MET A 117 16.33 2.60 -9.45
N GLY A 118 17.18 2.27 -8.47
CA GLY A 118 18.25 3.12 -7.95
C GLY A 118 17.87 4.01 -6.76
N TYR A 119 16.67 3.84 -6.19
CA TYR A 119 16.29 4.54 -4.97
C TYR A 119 17.05 3.98 -3.77
N THR A 120 17.45 4.85 -2.86
CA THR A 120 18.26 4.47 -1.68
C THR A 120 17.47 4.58 -0.36
N TRP A 121 16.32 5.22 -0.40
CA TRP A 121 15.43 5.38 0.75
C TRP A 121 13.98 5.12 0.39
N THR A 122 13.27 4.54 1.34
CA THR A 122 11.80 4.50 1.32
C THR A 122 11.24 5.25 2.52
N THR A 123 10.09 5.92 2.31
CA THR A 123 9.32 6.57 3.37
C THR A 123 7.90 6.00 3.39
N ILE A 124 7.26 6.06 4.55
CA ILE A 124 5.90 5.59 4.74
C ILE A 124 5.25 6.40 5.86
N ALA A 125 3.95 6.63 5.79
CA ALA A 125 3.19 7.28 6.85
C ALA A 125 2.38 6.25 7.67
N ALA A 126 2.34 6.44 8.98
CA ALA A 126 1.47 5.71 9.87
C ALA A 126 0.56 6.69 10.63
N ALA A 127 -0.74 6.60 10.41
CA ALA A 127 -1.70 7.40 11.17
C ALA A 127 -1.51 7.21 12.68
N LYS A 128 -1.57 8.29 13.46
CA LYS A 128 -1.41 8.23 14.92
C LYS A 128 -2.48 7.36 15.57
N THR A 129 -3.63 7.22 14.93
CA THR A 129 -4.74 6.34 15.33
C THR A 129 -4.53 4.87 14.94
N ASN A 130 -3.48 4.55 14.17
CA ASN A 130 -3.18 3.18 13.72
C ASN A 130 -1.84 2.65 14.27
N PRO A 131 -1.76 2.33 15.56
CA PRO A 131 -0.52 1.83 16.17
C PRO A 131 -0.08 0.46 15.62
N LYS A 132 -0.99 -0.30 14.99
CA LYS A 132 -0.64 -1.59 14.36
C LYS A 132 0.22 -1.37 13.11
N ALA A 133 -0.12 -0.40 12.29
CA ALA A 133 0.68 -0.05 11.11
C ALA A 133 2.07 0.47 11.54
N ARG A 134 2.14 1.37 12.50
CA ARG A 134 3.40 1.87 13.04
C ARG A 134 4.30 0.72 13.52
N ARG A 135 3.79 -0.19 14.35
CA ARG A 135 4.56 -1.36 14.84
C ARG A 135 5.01 -2.30 13.71
N LEU A 136 4.20 -2.43 12.65
CA LEU A 136 4.60 -3.20 11.47
C LEU A 136 5.83 -2.57 10.83
N TYR A 137 5.81 -1.27 10.55
CA TYR A 137 6.91 -0.57 9.89
C TYR A 137 8.18 -0.54 10.77
N GLU A 138 8.05 -0.30 12.07
CA GLU A 138 9.17 -0.36 13.01
C GLU A 138 9.85 -1.76 13.02
N ARG A 139 9.07 -2.85 13.00
CA ARG A 139 9.63 -4.22 12.88
C ARG A 139 10.32 -4.47 11.54
N MET A 140 9.94 -3.75 10.49
CA MET A 140 10.59 -3.82 9.18
C MET A 140 11.82 -2.92 9.06
N GLY A 141 12.20 -2.24 10.14
CA GLY A 141 13.40 -1.39 10.21
C GLY A 141 13.17 0.06 9.82
N TYR A 142 11.91 0.50 9.71
CA TYR A 142 11.61 1.92 9.56
C TYR A 142 11.77 2.66 10.89
N VAL A 143 12.28 3.88 10.83
CA VAL A 143 12.43 4.77 11.98
C VAL A 143 11.63 6.05 11.75
N ILE A 144 11.00 6.57 12.82
CA ILE A 144 10.28 7.83 12.75
C ILE A 144 11.30 8.97 12.58
N PHE A 145 11.08 9.83 11.59
CA PHE A 145 11.93 11.00 11.35
C PHE A 145 11.15 12.34 11.43
N ALA A 146 9.82 12.31 11.31
CA ALA A 146 8.99 13.50 11.37
C ALA A 146 7.54 13.16 11.78
N GLU A 147 6.79 14.21 12.08
CA GLU A 147 5.33 14.20 12.17
C GLU A 147 4.74 15.02 11.02
N ASP A 148 3.52 14.69 10.65
CA ASP A 148 2.76 15.40 9.63
C ASP A 148 1.30 15.57 10.08
N ALA A 149 0.69 16.70 9.73
CA ALA A 149 -0.73 16.96 10.01
C ALA A 149 -1.65 16.02 9.25
N GLY A 150 -1.15 15.39 8.19
CA GLY A 150 -1.90 14.43 7.38
C GLY A 150 -3.07 15.09 6.65
N GLU A 151 -2.90 16.34 6.21
CA GLU A 151 -3.91 17.06 5.46
C GLU A 151 -3.75 16.80 3.97
N TRP A 152 -4.77 16.21 3.38
CA TRP A 152 -4.80 15.95 1.95
C TRP A 152 -6.24 15.94 1.44
N SER A 153 -6.41 15.95 0.12
CA SER A 153 -7.72 15.89 -0.50
C SER A 153 -7.72 14.97 -1.71
N TYR A 154 -8.88 14.44 -2.03
CA TYR A 154 -9.11 13.66 -3.24
C TYR A 154 -10.50 13.94 -3.79
N THR A 155 -10.68 13.71 -5.09
CA THR A 155 -12.00 13.75 -5.73
C THR A 155 -12.60 12.34 -5.67
N ASP A 156 -13.79 12.20 -5.13
CA ASP A 156 -14.49 10.93 -5.02
C ASP A 156 -15.11 10.50 -6.39
N HIS A 157 -15.76 9.34 -6.42
CA HIS A 157 -16.39 8.77 -7.60
C HIS A 157 -17.59 9.60 -8.14
N ARG A 158 -18.09 10.56 -7.36
CA ARG A 158 -19.17 11.49 -7.75
C ARG A 158 -18.63 12.83 -8.21
N GLY A 159 -17.31 13.02 -8.21
CA GLY A 159 -16.67 14.29 -8.55
C GLY A 159 -16.60 15.30 -7.40
N ILE A 160 -16.91 14.87 -6.17
CA ILE A 160 -16.90 15.76 -4.98
C ILE A 160 -15.52 15.69 -4.34
N VAL A 161 -14.96 16.87 -4.02
CA VAL A 161 -13.68 16.95 -3.29
C VAL A 161 -13.90 16.59 -1.83
N GLN A 162 -13.16 15.61 -1.35
CA GLN A 162 -13.12 15.16 0.03
C GLN A 162 -11.83 15.64 0.68
N PHE A 163 -11.93 16.23 1.86
CA PHE A 163 -10.78 16.65 2.66
C PHE A 163 -10.55 15.62 3.77
N VAL A 164 -9.31 15.24 3.96
CA VAL A 164 -8.88 14.29 4.99
C VAL A 164 -7.90 14.98 5.92
N HIS A 165 -8.10 14.79 7.22
CA HIS A 165 -7.16 15.20 8.25
C HIS A 165 -6.83 13.97 9.10
N GLU A 166 -5.64 13.42 8.89
CA GLU A 166 -5.19 12.19 9.55
C GLU A 166 -3.75 12.37 10.06
N PRO A 167 -3.54 13.00 11.22
CA PRO A 167 -2.22 13.20 11.80
C PRO A 167 -1.42 11.89 11.82
N CYS A 168 -0.18 11.94 11.34
CA CYS A 168 0.62 10.74 11.15
C CYS A 168 2.09 10.93 11.55
N TRP A 169 2.74 9.79 11.78
CA TRP A 169 4.18 9.68 11.85
C TRP A 169 4.71 9.44 10.45
N LEU A 170 5.77 10.14 10.06
CA LEU A 170 6.55 9.83 8.87
C LEU A 170 7.74 8.97 9.30
N LEU A 171 7.85 7.81 8.67
CA LEU A 171 8.92 6.86 8.92
C LEU A 171 9.75 6.69 7.65
N GLU A 172 11.05 6.42 7.82
CA GLU A 172 11.97 6.17 6.71
C GLU A 172 12.85 4.95 6.96
N LYS A 173 13.34 4.38 5.87
CA LYS A 173 14.27 3.24 5.87
C LYS A 173 15.24 3.36 4.71
N ALA A 174 16.53 3.16 4.99
CA ALA A 174 17.54 3.00 3.95
C ALA A 174 17.41 1.62 3.30
N ILE A 175 17.34 1.59 1.96
CA ILE A 175 17.19 0.38 1.15
C ILE A 175 18.30 0.21 0.12
N GLY A 176 19.31 1.11 0.12
CA GLY A 176 20.44 1.08 -0.81
C GLY A 176 21.20 -0.24 -0.74
N VAL A 177 21.68 -0.68 -1.89
CA VAL A 177 22.53 -1.88 -2.02
C VAL A 177 23.76 -1.69 -1.13
N ARG A 178 24.01 -2.67 -0.27
CA ARG A 178 25.29 -2.82 0.43
C ARG A 178 26.34 -3.28 -0.54
#